data_c32a92d312ed068d0d3069073543f209
#
_entry.id   c32a92d312ed068d0d3069073543f209
#
_cell.length_a   1.000
_cell.length_b   1.000
_cell.length_c   1.000
_cell.angle_alpha   90.00
_cell.angle_beta   90.00
_cell.angle_gamma   90.00
#
_symmetry.space_group_name_H-M   'P 1'
#
loop_
_entity.id
_entity.type
_entity.pdbx_description
1 polymer ?
#
loop_
_entity_poly.entity_id
_entity_poly.type
_entity_poly.pdbx_seq_one_letter_code
_entity_poly.pdbx_strand_id
1 'polypeptide(L)'
;MARKLPMYMAISEGIAQEMERDNNVFVMGEDIGAYGGIFGATTGLLNKFGPERIKDTPISESAFIGGALGAASKGMRPVVELMFVDFFGVTMDQIYNHIAKVHYMSNGNVKMPVVIMTAIGGGYGDAEQHSQCLYSLFAHVPGLKVVIPSNSYDAKGLMISAIRDDNPVMYFFHKSLMGLGWMAPFDDAIYEVPEEPYTVPIGKARVVKEGKDVTIATVSKMVYEALHAANELEKEGISAEVVDLRTLVPLDKETILDSVKKTGRLLVVDEDYQSYGMSGEIIATVSENIGNSLKALPQRIAYPDIPVPYSRPLEKFALPDKDKIIAKIKDMMR
;
A
#
# COMPACT_ATOMS: atom_id res chain seq x y z
N MET A 1 -15.80 -3.10 -21.55
CA MET A 1 -16.64 -2.10 -20.85
C MET A 1 -16.07 -1.83 -19.47
N ALA A 2 -16.20 -0.60 -18.98
CA ALA A 2 -15.84 -0.33 -17.58
C ALA A 2 -16.82 -1.05 -16.65
N ARG A 3 -16.32 -1.82 -15.72
CA ARG A 3 -17.08 -2.59 -14.72
C ARG A 3 -16.51 -2.35 -13.34
N LYS A 4 -17.35 -2.30 -12.33
CA LYS A 4 -16.90 -2.15 -10.95
C LYS A 4 -16.40 -3.50 -10.43
N LEU A 5 -15.19 -3.54 -9.92
CA LEU A 5 -14.58 -4.72 -9.30
C LEU A 5 -14.16 -4.44 -7.87
N PRO A 6 -14.32 -5.39 -6.94
CA PRO A 6 -13.65 -5.33 -5.65
C PRO A 6 -12.12 -5.47 -5.84
N MET A 7 -11.36 -4.96 -4.87
CA MET A 7 -9.90 -4.87 -5.00
C MET A 7 -9.24 -6.23 -5.18
N TYR A 8 -9.72 -7.27 -4.47
CA TYR A 8 -9.16 -8.61 -4.61
C TYR A 8 -9.26 -9.16 -6.04
N MET A 9 -10.40 -8.94 -6.71
CA MET A 9 -10.59 -9.36 -8.09
C MET A 9 -9.72 -8.55 -9.05
N ALA A 10 -9.57 -7.25 -8.80
CA ALA A 10 -8.73 -6.37 -9.61
C ALA A 10 -7.24 -6.77 -9.53
N ILE A 11 -6.75 -7.14 -8.34
CA ILE A 11 -5.38 -7.66 -8.15
C ILE A 11 -5.22 -9.00 -8.89
N SER A 12 -6.13 -9.96 -8.67
CA SER A 12 -6.09 -11.28 -9.33
C SER A 12 -6.10 -11.14 -10.84
N GLU A 13 -6.94 -10.25 -11.39
CA GLU A 13 -6.99 -10.00 -12.83
C GLU A 13 -5.69 -9.38 -13.37
N GLY A 14 -5.09 -8.44 -12.64
CA GLY A 14 -3.79 -7.87 -13.01
C GLY A 14 -2.69 -8.94 -13.08
N ILE A 15 -2.64 -9.83 -12.08
CA ILE A 15 -1.72 -10.97 -12.06
C ILE A 15 -2.01 -11.91 -13.25
N ALA A 16 -3.28 -12.27 -13.48
CA ALA A 16 -3.66 -13.15 -14.58
C ALA A 16 -3.22 -12.62 -15.94
N GLN A 17 -3.42 -11.34 -16.19
CA GLN A 17 -3.04 -10.70 -17.46
C GLN A 17 -1.52 -10.71 -17.67
N GLU A 18 -0.74 -10.51 -16.61
CA GLU A 18 0.74 -10.57 -16.72
C GLU A 18 1.22 -12.04 -16.86
N MET A 19 0.55 -13.01 -16.28
CA MET A 19 0.84 -14.42 -16.48
C MET A 19 0.51 -14.88 -17.91
N GLU A 20 -0.53 -14.33 -18.55
CA GLU A 20 -0.82 -14.57 -19.96
C GLU A 20 0.23 -13.94 -20.88
N ARG A 21 0.73 -12.76 -20.52
CA ARG A 21 1.71 -12.02 -21.30
C ARG A 21 3.12 -12.62 -21.22
N ASP A 22 3.50 -13.15 -20.05
CA ASP A 22 4.86 -13.63 -19.78
C ASP A 22 4.85 -14.96 -19.02
N ASN A 23 5.39 -15.99 -19.64
CA ASN A 23 5.46 -17.33 -19.06
C ASN A 23 6.40 -17.42 -17.84
N ASN A 24 7.26 -16.45 -17.62
CA ASN A 24 8.14 -16.41 -16.45
C ASN A 24 7.43 -15.91 -15.17
N VAL A 25 6.22 -15.34 -15.30
CA VAL A 25 5.43 -14.90 -14.15
C VAL A 25 4.76 -16.13 -13.51
N PHE A 26 4.96 -16.31 -12.23
CA PHE A 26 4.29 -17.33 -11.41
C PHE A 26 3.99 -16.79 -10.02
N VAL A 27 3.05 -17.45 -9.31
CA VAL A 27 2.63 -17.05 -7.97
C VAL A 27 2.95 -18.14 -6.97
N MET A 28 3.42 -17.77 -5.77
CA MET A 28 3.66 -18.71 -4.69
C MET A 28 3.32 -18.08 -3.33
N GLY A 29 2.91 -18.92 -2.39
CA GLY A 29 2.55 -18.50 -1.04
C GLY A 29 1.68 -19.56 -0.37
N GLU A 30 1.22 -19.25 0.84
CA GLU A 30 0.37 -20.13 1.63
C GLU A 30 -1.10 -19.94 1.23
N ASP A 31 -1.81 -21.06 1.03
CA ASP A 31 -3.26 -21.11 0.68
C ASP A 31 -3.64 -20.27 -0.55
N ILE A 32 -2.70 -19.98 -1.44
CA ILE A 32 -2.93 -19.09 -2.60
C ILE A 32 -3.55 -19.85 -3.79
N GLY A 33 -3.49 -21.16 -3.81
CA GLY A 33 -3.96 -22.01 -4.89
C GLY A 33 -5.45 -22.33 -4.78
N ALA A 34 -5.79 -23.43 -4.11
CA ALA A 34 -7.18 -23.91 -4.03
C ALA A 34 -8.10 -22.95 -3.28
N TYR A 35 -7.60 -22.28 -2.26
CA TYR A 35 -8.35 -21.29 -1.48
C TYR A 35 -8.43 -19.91 -2.19
N GLY A 36 -7.42 -19.57 -2.98
CA GLY A 36 -7.36 -18.29 -3.69
C GLY A 36 -6.75 -17.14 -2.87
N GLY A 37 -6.00 -17.47 -1.82
CA GLY A 37 -5.47 -16.53 -0.82
C GLY A 37 -6.52 -16.15 0.23
N ILE A 38 -6.09 -15.91 1.45
CA ILE A 38 -7.00 -15.55 2.56
C ILE A 38 -7.78 -14.27 2.23
N PHE A 39 -7.19 -13.36 1.51
CA PHE A 39 -7.79 -12.10 1.08
C PHE A 39 -8.25 -12.11 -0.39
N GLY A 40 -8.29 -13.28 -1.03
CA GLY A 40 -8.83 -13.47 -2.37
C GLY A 40 -7.95 -12.95 -3.52
N ALA A 41 -6.75 -12.45 -3.25
CA ALA A 41 -5.90 -11.81 -4.26
C ALA A 41 -5.42 -12.75 -5.39
N THR A 42 -5.56 -14.06 -5.21
CA THR A 42 -5.18 -15.09 -6.20
C THR A 42 -6.37 -15.95 -6.65
N THR A 43 -7.60 -15.50 -6.38
CA THR A 43 -8.83 -16.21 -6.72
C THR A 43 -8.88 -16.56 -8.21
N GLY A 44 -9.12 -17.85 -8.51
CA GLY A 44 -9.28 -18.36 -9.88
C GLY A 44 -7.99 -18.63 -10.64
N LEU A 45 -6.83 -18.19 -10.15
CA LEU A 45 -5.56 -18.35 -10.86
C LEU A 45 -5.13 -19.82 -11.00
N LEU A 46 -5.31 -20.65 -9.96
CA LEU A 46 -4.98 -22.08 -10.03
C LEU A 46 -5.73 -22.79 -11.15
N ASN A 47 -7.03 -22.53 -11.28
CA ASN A 47 -7.86 -23.15 -12.32
C ASN A 47 -7.43 -22.75 -13.72
N LYS A 48 -6.90 -21.52 -13.88
CA LYS A 48 -6.50 -20.96 -15.17
C LYS A 48 -5.09 -21.37 -15.58
N PHE A 49 -4.13 -21.40 -14.66
CA PHE A 49 -2.71 -21.54 -14.96
C PHE A 49 -2.08 -22.84 -14.44
N GLY A 50 -2.80 -23.61 -13.64
CA GLY A 50 -2.34 -24.88 -13.09
C GLY A 50 -1.30 -24.76 -11.96
N PRO A 51 -0.97 -25.90 -11.30
CA PRO A 51 -0.12 -25.92 -10.11
C PRO A 51 1.36 -25.65 -10.40
N GLU A 52 1.77 -25.75 -11.66
CA GLU A 52 3.16 -25.41 -12.04
C GLU A 52 3.44 -23.92 -11.95
N ARG A 53 2.41 -23.09 -12.08
CA ARG A 53 2.53 -21.63 -12.03
C ARG A 53 1.84 -20.98 -10.84
N ILE A 54 0.98 -21.72 -10.13
CA ILE A 54 0.34 -21.30 -8.87
C ILE A 54 0.71 -22.32 -7.82
N LYS A 55 1.61 -21.96 -6.91
CA LYS A 55 2.28 -22.89 -6.00
C LYS A 55 1.87 -22.63 -4.56
N ASP A 56 0.99 -23.48 -4.02
CA ASP A 56 0.79 -23.55 -2.58
C ASP A 56 2.07 -24.02 -1.89
N THR A 57 2.48 -23.32 -0.85
CA THR A 57 3.66 -23.68 -0.06
C THR A 57 3.25 -24.13 1.34
N PRO A 58 4.06 -24.96 2.00
CA PRO A 58 3.97 -25.12 3.46
C PRO A 58 4.16 -23.76 4.15
N ILE A 59 3.75 -23.67 5.43
CA ILE A 59 4.05 -22.50 6.29
C ILE A 59 5.57 -22.45 6.50
N SER A 60 6.24 -21.65 5.68
CA SER A 60 7.70 -21.58 5.61
C SER A 60 8.16 -20.31 4.87
N GLU A 61 7.78 -19.14 5.39
CA GLU A 61 7.92 -17.86 4.70
C GLU A 61 9.38 -17.56 4.32
N SER A 62 10.34 -17.88 5.17
CA SER A 62 11.76 -17.78 4.84
C SER A 62 12.14 -18.59 3.61
N ALA A 63 11.57 -19.80 3.47
CA ALA A 63 11.90 -20.72 2.39
C ALA A 63 11.29 -20.23 1.06
N PHE A 64 10.02 -19.88 1.02
CA PHE A 64 9.41 -19.49 -0.25
C PHE A 64 9.81 -18.07 -0.71
N ILE A 65 10.05 -17.12 0.22
CA ILE A 65 10.64 -15.81 -0.15
C ILE A 65 12.07 -16.00 -0.67
N GLY A 66 12.87 -16.87 -0.01
CA GLY A 66 14.19 -17.23 -0.51
C GLY A 66 14.15 -17.98 -1.86
N GLY A 67 13.14 -18.82 -2.08
CA GLY A 67 12.87 -19.47 -3.36
C GLY A 67 12.56 -18.47 -4.47
N ALA A 68 11.77 -17.42 -4.16
CA ALA A 68 11.49 -16.33 -5.09
C ALA A 68 12.76 -15.55 -5.49
N LEU A 69 13.64 -15.25 -4.53
CA LEU A 69 14.95 -14.67 -4.79
C LEU A 69 15.76 -15.51 -5.79
N GLY A 70 15.83 -16.83 -5.56
CA GLY A 70 16.56 -17.75 -6.44
C GLY A 70 15.94 -17.79 -7.84
N ALA A 71 14.62 -17.87 -7.96
CA ALA A 71 13.88 -17.88 -9.23
C ALA A 71 14.09 -16.57 -10.02
N ALA A 72 13.98 -15.42 -9.35
CA ALA A 72 14.21 -14.12 -9.96
C ALA A 72 15.64 -13.96 -10.47
N SER A 73 16.62 -14.45 -9.72
CA SER A 73 18.03 -14.45 -10.14
C SER A 73 18.29 -15.29 -11.41
N LYS A 74 17.36 -16.18 -11.78
CA LYS A 74 17.37 -16.98 -12.99
C LYS A 74 16.46 -16.45 -14.09
N GLY A 75 15.90 -15.26 -13.93
CA GLY A 75 15.08 -14.57 -14.93
C GLY A 75 13.58 -14.82 -14.85
N MET A 76 13.10 -15.51 -13.81
CA MET A 76 11.66 -15.62 -13.54
C MET A 76 11.14 -14.36 -12.83
N ARG A 77 9.82 -14.17 -12.84
CA ARG A 77 9.12 -13.03 -12.23
C ARG A 77 8.11 -13.51 -11.19
N PRO A 78 8.57 -13.86 -9.98
CA PRO A 78 7.69 -14.33 -8.92
C PRO A 78 6.82 -13.21 -8.34
N VAL A 79 5.54 -13.52 -8.16
CA VAL A 79 4.63 -12.80 -7.27
C VAL A 79 4.45 -13.68 -6.03
N VAL A 80 4.82 -13.17 -4.88
CA VAL A 80 4.80 -13.94 -3.63
C VAL A 80 3.84 -13.31 -2.65
N GLU A 81 2.92 -14.09 -2.09
CA GLU A 81 2.05 -13.61 -1.02
C GLU A 81 2.67 -13.96 0.35
N LEU A 82 3.07 -12.93 1.08
CA LEU A 82 3.30 -12.99 2.52
C LEU A 82 1.96 -12.65 3.18
N MET A 83 1.30 -13.61 3.79
CA MET A 83 -0.11 -13.51 4.19
C MET A 83 -0.43 -12.22 4.99
N PHE A 84 0.40 -11.89 5.98
CA PHE A 84 0.34 -10.63 6.74
C PHE A 84 1.71 -9.98 6.79
N VAL A 85 1.75 -8.65 6.73
CA VAL A 85 3.01 -7.92 6.89
C VAL A 85 3.69 -8.23 8.22
N ASP A 86 2.90 -8.52 9.24
CA ASP A 86 3.36 -8.87 10.59
C ASP A 86 4.33 -10.06 10.61
N PHE A 87 4.27 -10.94 9.61
CA PHE A 87 5.12 -12.13 9.49
C PHE A 87 6.48 -11.83 8.83
N PHE A 88 6.74 -10.57 8.42
CA PHE A 88 7.99 -10.23 7.74
C PHE A 88 9.24 -10.56 8.57
N GLY A 89 9.13 -10.59 9.90
CA GLY A 89 10.26 -10.86 10.78
C GLY A 89 10.98 -12.17 10.48
N VAL A 90 10.23 -13.23 10.09
CA VAL A 90 10.82 -14.52 9.70
C VAL A 90 11.43 -14.52 8.31
N THR A 91 11.13 -13.51 7.47
CA THR A 91 11.63 -13.37 6.10
C THR A 91 12.62 -12.22 5.95
N MET A 92 12.97 -11.56 7.05
CA MET A 92 13.70 -10.29 7.02
C MET A 92 15.05 -10.41 6.33
N ASP A 93 15.79 -11.50 6.54
CA ASP A 93 17.07 -11.71 5.90
C ASP A 93 16.95 -11.80 4.37
N GLN A 94 15.98 -12.57 3.88
CA GLN A 94 15.73 -12.74 2.45
C GLN A 94 15.35 -11.42 1.79
N ILE A 95 14.49 -10.62 2.44
CA ILE A 95 14.03 -9.34 1.90
C ILE A 95 15.14 -8.28 2.04
N TYR A 96 15.64 -8.09 3.25
CA TYR A 96 16.54 -7.00 3.61
C TYR A 96 17.95 -7.17 3.06
N ASN A 97 18.58 -8.35 3.29
CA ASN A 97 19.97 -8.61 2.94
C ASN A 97 20.14 -9.07 1.49
N HIS A 98 19.13 -9.74 0.91
CA HIS A 98 19.26 -10.35 -0.40
C HIS A 98 18.41 -9.66 -1.46
N ILE A 99 17.09 -9.76 -1.43
CA ILE A 99 16.19 -9.24 -2.48
C ILE A 99 16.46 -7.75 -2.73
N ALA A 100 16.55 -6.95 -1.69
CA ALA A 100 16.80 -5.51 -1.81
C ALA A 100 18.18 -5.16 -2.38
N LYS A 101 19.18 -6.03 -2.24
CA LYS A 101 20.59 -5.66 -2.48
C LYS A 101 21.28 -6.39 -3.60
N VAL A 102 20.77 -7.54 -4.05
CA VAL A 102 21.44 -8.37 -5.08
C VAL A 102 21.69 -7.60 -6.38
N HIS A 103 20.75 -6.75 -6.81
CA HIS A 103 20.96 -5.91 -8.00
C HIS A 103 22.18 -5.00 -7.84
N TYR A 104 22.29 -4.31 -6.72
CA TYR A 104 23.44 -3.45 -6.41
C TYR A 104 24.74 -4.28 -6.25
N MET A 105 24.70 -5.35 -5.47
CA MET A 105 25.88 -6.20 -5.21
C MET A 105 26.43 -6.87 -6.47
N SER A 106 25.58 -7.15 -7.44
CA SER A 106 25.97 -7.72 -8.74
C SER A 106 26.40 -6.66 -9.78
N ASN A 107 26.56 -5.41 -9.37
CA ASN A 107 26.82 -4.29 -10.26
C ASN A 107 25.79 -4.17 -11.42
N GLY A 108 24.50 -4.40 -11.10
CA GLY A 108 23.40 -4.34 -12.05
C GLY A 108 23.21 -5.58 -12.93
N ASN A 109 24.07 -6.59 -12.82
CA ASN A 109 24.01 -7.78 -13.67
C ASN A 109 22.82 -8.70 -13.34
N VAL A 110 22.35 -8.72 -12.10
CA VAL A 110 21.20 -9.52 -11.67
C VAL A 110 20.01 -8.60 -11.45
N LYS A 111 18.97 -8.75 -12.27
CA LYS A 111 17.67 -8.14 -12.04
C LYS A 111 16.95 -8.88 -10.92
N MET A 112 16.08 -8.17 -10.19
CA MET A 112 15.36 -8.76 -9.07
C MET A 112 13.84 -8.46 -9.16
N PRO A 113 13.16 -8.94 -10.21
CA PRO A 113 11.75 -8.68 -10.47
C PRO A 113 10.84 -9.51 -9.55
N VAL A 114 10.93 -9.28 -8.23
CA VAL A 114 10.12 -9.94 -7.21
C VAL A 114 9.04 -8.98 -6.75
N VAL A 115 7.77 -9.41 -6.80
CA VAL A 115 6.68 -8.73 -6.12
C VAL A 115 6.35 -9.49 -4.86
N ILE A 116 6.45 -8.84 -3.71
CA ILE A 116 5.98 -9.39 -2.43
C ILE A 116 4.70 -8.63 -2.06
N MET A 117 3.56 -9.30 -2.22
CA MET A 117 2.27 -8.74 -1.80
C MET A 117 1.91 -9.20 -0.40
N THR A 118 1.34 -8.32 0.40
CA THR A 118 1.02 -8.61 1.80
C THR A 118 -0.13 -7.77 2.33
N ALA A 119 -0.90 -8.35 3.26
CA ALA A 119 -2.00 -7.67 3.92
C ALA A 119 -1.52 -6.74 5.04
N ILE A 120 -2.17 -5.58 5.16
CA ILE A 120 -1.96 -4.58 6.21
C ILE A 120 -3.28 -4.12 6.83
N GLY A 121 -3.17 -3.44 7.97
CA GLY A 121 -4.21 -2.62 8.55
C GLY A 121 -5.05 -3.27 9.64
N GLY A 122 -5.56 -2.44 10.53
CA GLY A 122 -6.41 -2.81 11.65
C GLY A 122 -7.92 -2.68 11.40
N GLY A 123 -8.70 -2.74 12.48
CA GLY A 123 -10.14 -2.53 12.48
C GLY A 123 -10.98 -3.80 12.61
N TYR A 124 -10.37 -4.97 12.76
CA TYR A 124 -11.05 -6.26 12.83
C TYR A 124 -10.93 -6.96 14.17
N GLY A 125 -10.10 -6.45 15.09
CA GLY A 125 -9.80 -7.11 16.36
C GLY A 125 -8.91 -8.33 16.18
N ASP A 126 -7.97 -8.27 15.22
CA ASP A 126 -7.04 -9.36 14.91
C ASP A 126 -5.75 -9.27 15.74
N ALA A 127 -5.68 -8.34 16.68
CA ALA A 127 -4.58 -8.08 17.59
C ALA A 127 -3.27 -7.64 16.90
N GLU A 128 -2.20 -7.62 17.69
CA GLU A 128 -0.91 -7.02 17.32
C GLU A 128 -0.16 -7.74 16.20
N GLN A 129 -0.42 -9.03 15.99
CA GLN A 129 0.30 -9.86 15.02
C GLN A 129 -0.39 -9.99 13.67
N HIS A 130 -1.54 -9.29 13.45
CA HIS A 130 -2.34 -9.39 12.22
C HIS A 130 -2.93 -8.05 11.79
N SER A 131 -2.47 -6.93 12.34
CA SER A 131 -3.14 -5.64 12.17
C SER A 131 -2.21 -4.46 11.91
N GLN A 132 -0.91 -4.68 11.84
CA GLN A 132 0.04 -3.60 11.63
C GLN A 132 0.09 -3.17 10.17
N CYS A 133 0.65 -1.99 9.90
CA CYS A 133 0.88 -1.49 8.54
C CYS A 133 2.34 -1.63 8.11
N LEU A 134 3.30 -1.31 8.93
CA LEU A 134 4.75 -1.53 8.84
C LEU A 134 5.42 -1.14 7.50
N TYR A 135 4.72 -0.48 6.58
CA TYR A 135 5.28 -0.13 5.28
C TYR A 135 6.47 0.84 5.38
N SER A 136 6.56 1.60 6.46
CA SER A 136 7.69 2.50 6.70
C SER A 136 9.00 1.75 6.91
N LEU A 137 8.98 0.54 7.50
CA LEU A 137 10.16 -0.31 7.63
C LEU A 137 10.76 -0.66 6.27
N PHE A 138 9.90 -0.99 5.30
CA PHE A 138 10.33 -1.34 3.95
C PHE A 138 10.74 -0.11 3.15
N ALA A 139 10.09 1.04 3.38
CA ALA A 139 10.49 2.31 2.78
C ALA A 139 11.88 2.76 3.22
N HIS A 140 12.33 2.36 4.43
CA HIS A 140 13.68 2.62 4.93
C HIS A 140 14.76 1.73 4.28
N VAL A 141 14.39 0.67 3.55
CA VAL A 141 15.35 -0.29 2.96
C VAL A 141 15.71 0.12 1.53
N PRO A 142 16.95 0.63 1.27
CA PRO A 142 17.38 0.94 -0.08
C PRO A 142 17.34 -0.30 -0.99
N GLY A 143 16.77 -0.13 -2.20
CA GLY A 143 16.63 -1.18 -3.20
C GLY A 143 15.22 -1.74 -3.33
N LEU A 144 14.33 -1.50 -2.36
CA LEU A 144 12.91 -1.84 -2.45
C LEU A 144 12.09 -0.69 -3.03
N LYS A 145 11.05 -1.01 -3.80
CA LYS A 145 9.92 -0.12 -4.09
C LYS A 145 8.77 -0.44 -3.14
N VAL A 146 7.98 0.57 -2.76
CA VAL A 146 6.87 0.41 -1.81
C VAL A 146 5.61 0.99 -2.41
N VAL A 147 4.61 0.13 -2.63
CA VAL A 147 3.36 0.43 -3.34
C VAL A 147 2.17 0.08 -2.45
N ILE A 148 1.21 1.02 -2.32
CA ILE A 148 0.09 0.91 -1.39
C ILE A 148 -1.18 1.46 -2.07
N PRO A 149 -1.89 0.69 -2.90
CA PRO A 149 -3.10 1.15 -3.56
C PRO A 149 -4.24 1.42 -2.57
N SER A 150 -5.10 2.36 -2.91
CA SER A 150 -6.28 2.72 -2.13
C SER A 150 -7.60 2.28 -2.77
N ASN A 151 -7.62 1.91 -4.04
CA ASN A 151 -8.83 1.52 -4.79
C ASN A 151 -8.55 0.44 -5.81
N SER A 152 -9.59 -0.20 -6.34
CA SER A 152 -9.46 -1.33 -7.27
C SER A 152 -8.83 -0.97 -8.62
N TYR A 153 -9.02 0.26 -9.14
CA TYR A 153 -8.36 0.72 -10.36
C TYR A 153 -6.83 0.79 -10.16
N ASP A 154 -6.41 1.48 -9.12
CA ASP A 154 -4.98 1.61 -8.81
C ASP A 154 -4.38 0.26 -8.43
N ALA A 155 -5.13 -0.61 -7.74
CA ALA A 155 -4.66 -1.94 -7.37
C ALA A 155 -4.29 -2.80 -8.59
N LYS A 156 -5.15 -2.89 -9.61
CA LYS A 156 -4.81 -3.59 -10.85
C LYS A 156 -3.63 -2.95 -11.57
N GLY A 157 -3.70 -1.64 -11.81
CA GLY A 157 -2.68 -0.94 -12.58
C GLY A 157 -1.30 -0.94 -11.93
N LEU A 158 -1.23 -0.81 -10.60
CA LEU A 158 0.02 -0.88 -9.83
C LEU A 158 0.56 -2.32 -9.72
N MET A 159 -0.31 -3.35 -9.65
CA MET A 159 0.13 -4.75 -9.68
C MET A 159 0.79 -5.07 -11.03
N ILE A 160 0.17 -4.67 -12.14
CA ILE A 160 0.77 -4.84 -13.48
C ILE A 160 2.11 -4.09 -13.56
N SER A 161 2.17 -2.85 -13.04
CA SER A 161 3.43 -2.08 -13.01
C SER A 161 4.49 -2.76 -12.15
N ALA A 162 4.12 -3.32 -11.00
CA ALA A 162 5.04 -4.03 -10.11
C ALA A 162 5.60 -5.30 -10.75
N ILE A 163 4.77 -6.10 -11.42
CA ILE A 163 5.22 -7.32 -12.10
C ILE A 163 6.16 -6.98 -13.26
N ARG A 164 5.95 -5.87 -13.96
CA ARG A 164 6.81 -5.43 -15.07
C ARG A 164 8.11 -4.78 -14.63
N ASP A 165 8.23 -4.36 -13.38
CA ASP A 165 9.44 -3.74 -12.84
C ASP A 165 10.58 -4.77 -12.70
N ASP A 166 11.80 -4.38 -13.02
CA ASP A 166 12.98 -5.22 -12.86
C ASP A 166 13.60 -5.13 -11.46
N ASN A 167 13.04 -4.30 -10.58
CA ASN A 167 13.43 -4.16 -9.18
C ASN A 167 12.36 -4.76 -8.25
N PRO A 168 12.73 -5.11 -7.01
CA PRO A 168 11.78 -5.69 -6.08
C PRO A 168 10.75 -4.67 -5.59
N VAL A 169 9.49 -5.11 -5.53
CA VAL A 169 8.35 -4.30 -5.13
C VAL A 169 7.65 -4.95 -3.94
N MET A 170 7.57 -4.22 -2.83
CA MET A 170 6.65 -4.52 -1.73
C MET A 170 5.29 -3.92 -2.08
N TYR A 171 4.28 -4.77 -2.21
CA TYR A 171 2.93 -4.39 -2.59
C TYR A 171 1.97 -4.63 -1.41
N PHE A 172 1.53 -3.56 -0.78
CA PHE A 172 0.68 -3.61 0.41
C PHE A 172 -0.78 -3.40 0.05
N PHE A 173 -1.65 -4.34 0.40
CA PHE A 173 -3.09 -4.18 0.27
C PHE A 173 -3.75 -4.15 1.65
N HIS A 174 -4.66 -3.22 1.85
CA HIS A 174 -5.37 -3.10 3.13
C HIS A 174 -6.55 -4.07 3.20
N LYS A 175 -6.61 -4.87 4.25
CA LYS A 175 -7.68 -5.87 4.46
C LYS A 175 -9.08 -5.32 4.23
N SER A 176 -9.38 -4.14 4.79
CA SER A 176 -10.70 -3.50 4.67
C SER A 176 -11.09 -3.13 3.25
N LEU A 177 -10.12 -2.91 2.36
CA LEU A 177 -10.37 -2.44 1.00
C LEU A 177 -10.56 -3.57 -0.01
N MET A 178 -10.33 -4.82 0.40
CA MET A 178 -10.38 -5.98 -0.50
C MET A 178 -11.78 -6.25 -1.06
N GLY A 179 -12.84 -5.89 -0.34
CA GLY A 179 -14.21 -6.08 -0.81
C GLY A 179 -14.72 -7.52 -0.68
N LEU A 180 -14.19 -8.28 0.29
CA LEU A 180 -14.63 -9.64 0.58
C LEU A 180 -15.95 -9.64 1.35
N GLY A 181 -16.88 -10.51 0.97
CA GLY A 181 -18.24 -10.52 1.56
C GLY A 181 -18.29 -10.87 3.06
N TRP A 182 -17.26 -11.53 3.61
CA TRP A 182 -17.16 -11.84 5.04
C TRP A 182 -16.47 -10.73 5.86
N MET A 183 -15.88 -9.75 5.21
CA MET A 183 -15.35 -8.53 5.80
C MET A 183 -16.42 -7.43 5.73
N ALA A 184 -16.37 -6.46 6.63
CA ALA A 184 -17.25 -5.31 6.54
C ALA A 184 -17.09 -4.65 5.15
N PRO A 185 -18.20 -4.47 4.39
CA PRO A 185 -18.12 -3.92 3.05
C PRO A 185 -17.57 -2.49 3.10
N PHE A 186 -16.65 -2.20 2.19
CA PHE A 186 -16.08 -0.87 2.01
C PHE A 186 -16.19 -0.49 0.54
N ASP A 187 -17.40 -0.11 0.14
CA ASP A 187 -17.76 0.09 -1.27
C ASP A 187 -17.06 1.30 -1.91
N ASP A 188 -16.60 2.25 -1.10
CA ASP A 188 -15.88 3.44 -1.57
C ASP A 188 -14.59 3.10 -2.33
N ALA A 189 -13.99 1.93 -2.07
CA ALA A 189 -12.78 1.47 -2.75
C ALA A 189 -13.06 0.71 -4.07
N ILE A 190 -14.34 0.46 -4.39
CA ILE A 190 -14.76 -0.27 -5.58
C ILE A 190 -14.92 0.70 -6.74
N TYR A 191 -13.90 0.75 -7.59
CA TYR A 191 -13.85 1.64 -8.75
C TYR A 191 -14.19 0.90 -10.05
N GLU A 192 -14.44 1.67 -11.11
CA GLU A 192 -14.50 1.14 -12.47
C GLU A 192 -13.10 0.69 -12.91
N VAL A 193 -13.00 -0.59 -13.31
CA VAL A 193 -11.75 -1.22 -13.75
C VAL A 193 -11.89 -1.65 -15.21
N PRO A 194 -11.05 -1.12 -16.13
CA PRO A 194 -11.01 -1.56 -17.52
C PRO A 194 -10.70 -3.07 -17.63
N GLU A 195 -11.28 -3.73 -18.61
CA GLU A 195 -10.98 -5.15 -18.92
C GLU A 195 -9.54 -5.28 -19.44
N GLU A 196 -9.14 -4.36 -20.30
CA GLU A 196 -7.80 -4.32 -20.88
C GLU A 196 -6.69 -4.12 -19.82
N PRO A 197 -5.50 -4.69 -20.03
CA PRO A 197 -4.35 -4.40 -19.19
C PRO A 197 -3.95 -2.92 -19.26
N TYR A 198 -3.68 -2.32 -18.14
CA TYR A 198 -3.15 -0.96 -18.06
C TYR A 198 -2.19 -0.84 -16.88
N THR A 199 -1.34 0.17 -16.91
CA THR A 199 -0.39 0.47 -15.84
C THR A 199 -0.76 1.76 -15.12
N VAL A 200 -0.51 1.78 -13.81
CA VAL A 200 -0.44 3.01 -13.01
C VAL A 200 1.04 3.24 -12.68
N PRO A 201 1.59 4.43 -12.94
CA PRO A 201 3.00 4.68 -12.71
C PRO A 201 3.37 4.58 -11.23
N ILE A 202 4.39 3.77 -10.91
CA ILE A 202 5.00 3.74 -9.57
C ILE A 202 5.73 5.07 -9.36
N GLY A 203 5.55 5.71 -8.19
CA GLY A 203 6.15 7.00 -7.87
C GLY A 203 5.33 8.21 -8.32
N LYS A 204 4.02 8.02 -8.60
CA LYS A 204 3.10 9.11 -8.92
C LYS A 204 1.90 9.09 -7.98
N ALA A 205 1.77 10.16 -7.19
CA ALA A 205 0.62 10.44 -6.34
C ALA A 205 -0.59 10.93 -7.17
N ARG A 206 -1.74 11.00 -6.52
CA ARG A 206 -2.96 11.50 -7.14
C ARG A 206 -3.68 12.46 -6.18
N VAL A 207 -4.03 13.65 -6.65
CA VAL A 207 -5.01 14.50 -5.97
C VAL A 207 -6.39 13.88 -6.21
N VAL A 208 -7.00 13.35 -5.16
CA VAL A 208 -8.32 12.68 -5.21
C VAL A 208 -9.47 13.62 -4.86
N LYS A 209 -9.17 14.73 -4.19
CA LYS A 209 -10.07 15.85 -3.95
C LYS A 209 -9.26 17.15 -3.98
N GLU A 210 -9.68 18.10 -4.78
CA GLU A 210 -9.07 19.44 -4.81
C GLU A 210 -9.46 20.28 -3.59
N GLY A 211 -8.54 21.11 -3.13
CA GLY A 211 -8.73 22.01 -2.00
C GLY A 211 -7.76 23.19 -2.02
N LYS A 212 -7.97 24.16 -1.12
CA LYS A 212 -7.18 25.40 -1.08
C LYS A 212 -6.69 25.84 0.32
N ASP A 213 -7.18 25.18 1.39
CA ASP A 213 -6.92 25.64 2.77
C ASP A 213 -5.95 24.76 3.53
N VAL A 214 -5.97 23.44 3.28
CA VAL A 214 -5.09 22.44 3.88
C VAL A 214 -4.89 21.27 2.95
N THR A 215 -3.69 20.71 2.87
CA THR A 215 -3.37 19.45 2.20
C THR A 215 -3.39 18.32 3.22
N ILE A 216 -4.12 17.24 2.90
CA ILE A 216 -4.08 15.96 3.61
C ILE A 216 -3.34 14.97 2.73
N ALA A 217 -2.13 14.56 3.13
CA ALA A 217 -1.34 13.55 2.44
C ALA A 217 -1.49 12.20 3.16
N THR A 218 -1.83 11.13 2.41
CA THR A 218 -2.11 9.84 3.01
C THR A 218 -2.04 8.69 2.00
N VAL A 219 -2.26 7.45 2.46
CA VAL A 219 -2.28 6.22 1.65
C VAL A 219 -3.42 5.30 2.06
N SER A 220 -3.77 4.38 1.18
CA SER A 220 -4.63 3.23 1.48
C SER A 220 -5.99 3.62 2.07
N LYS A 221 -6.44 2.95 3.13
CA LYS A 221 -7.72 3.21 3.80
C LYS A 221 -7.86 4.65 4.30
N MET A 222 -6.76 5.26 4.75
CA MET A 222 -6.77 6.62 5.27
C MET A 222 -7.14 7.66 4.21
N VAL A 223 -7.07 7.34 2.92
CA VAL A 223 -7.61 8.18 1.84
C VAL A 223 -9.11 8.42 2.01
N TYR A 224 -9.85 7.41 2.41
CA TYR A 224 -11.31 7.53 2.60
C TYR A 224 -11.67 8.26 3.89
N GLU A 225 -10.95 8.00 4.98
CA GLU A 225 -11.11 8.78 6.20
C GLU A 225 -10.85 10.28 5.93
N ALA A 226 -9.82 10.58 5.12
CA ALA A 226 -9.50 11.95 4.70
C ALA A 226 -10.59 12.54 3.78
N LEU A 227 -11.11 11.78 2.81
CA LEU A 227 -12.20 12.22 1.93
C LEU A 227 -13.48 12.52 2.71
N HIS A 228 -13.86 11.62 3.64
CA HIS A 228 -15.02 11.83 4.49
C HIS A 228 -14.84 13.07 5.38
N ALA A 229 -13.65 13.25 5.97
CA ALA A 229 -13.33 14.45 6.74
C ALA A 229 -13.39 15.72 5.90
N ALA A 230 -12.81 15.70 4.69
CA ALA A 230 -12.81 16.83 3.77
C ALA A 230 -14.23 17.24 3.33
N ASN A 231 -15.13 16.27 3.11
CA ASN A 231 -16.52 16.53 2.76
C ASN A 231 -17.32 17.16 3.92
N GLU A 232 -17.04 16.77 5.16
CA GLU A 232 -17.66 17.43 6.33
C GLU A 232 -17.11 18.83 6.57
N LEU A 233 -15.79 19.01 6.44
CA LEU A 233 -15.13 20.31 6.58
C LEU A 233 -15.61 21.34 5.53
N GLU A 234 -15.91 20.88 4.30
CA GLU A 234 -16.42 21.73 3.24
C GLU A 234 -17.76 22.38 3.59
N LYS A 235 -18.63 21.67 4.33
CA LYS A 235 -19.90 22.24 4.85
C LYS A 235 -19.68 23.36 5.86
N GLU A 236 -18.50 23.41 6.47
CA GLU A 236 -18.08 24.43 7.42
C GLU A 236 -17.18 25.51 6.78
N GLY A 237 -17.01 25.47 5.44
CA GLY A 237 -16.25 26.46 4.68
C GLY A 237 -14.73 26.20 4.63
N ILE A 238 -14.25 25.03 5.07
CA ILE A 238 -12.83 24.64 5.01
C ILE A 238 -12.65 23.68 3.81
N SER A 239 -11.81 24.09 2.86
CA SER A 239 -11.56 23.35 1.62
C SER A 239 -10.25 22.56 1.76
N ALA A 240 -10.36 21.25 2.09
CA ALA A 240 -9.22 20.35 2.21
C ALA A 240 -8.92 19.65 0.89
N GLU A 241 -7.64 19.66 0.48
CA GLU A 241 -7.10 18.87 -0.62
C GLU A 241 -6.65 17.52 -0.11
N VAL A 242 -7.05 16.45 -0.78
CA VAL A 242 -6.63 15.08 -0.39
C VAL A 242 -5.72 14.52 -1.46
N VAL A 243 -4.52 14.15 -1.05
CA VAL A 243 -3.48 13.55 -1.89
C VAL A 243 -3.28 12.08 -1.49
N ASP A 244 -3.65 11.18 -2.39
CA ASP A 244 -3.32 9.77 -2.30
C ASP A 244 -1.91 9.55 -2.84
N LEU A 245 -0.99 9.17 -1.97
CA LEU A 245 0.41 8.99 -2.33
C LEU A 245 0.66 7.75 -3.19
N ARG A 246 -0.17 6.70 -3.06
CA ARG A 246 -0.07 5.42 -3.78
C ARG A 246 1.25 4.67 -3.58
N THR A 247 2.35 5.38 -3.44
CA THR A 247 3.70 4.84 -3.31
C THR A 247 4.53 5.65 -2.32
N LEU A 248 5.34 4.96 -1.53
CA LEU A 248 6.31 5.62 -0.64
C LEU A 248 7.72 5.59 -1.21
N VAL A 249 8.04 4.58 -2.03
CA VAL A 249 9.34 4.48 -2.70
C VAL A 249 9.13 4.10 -4.17
N PRO A 250 9.45 5.01 -5.10
CA PRO A 250 9.82 6.41 -4.88
C PRO A 250 8.61 7.26 -4.42
N LEU A 251 8.86 8.27 -3.61
CA LEU A 251 7.85 9.23 -3.18
C LEU A 251 7.68 10.33 -4.22
N ASP A 252 6.45 10.65 -4.60
CA ASP A 252 6.14 11.81 -5.47
C ASP A 252 6.18 13.12 -4.67
N LYS A 253 7.41 13.59 -4.44
CA LYS A 253 7.65 14.85 -3.69
C LYS A 253 7.05 16.06 -4.40
N GLU A 254 7.05 16.06 -5.73
CA GLU A 254 6.54 17.17 -6.56
C GLU A 254 5.06 17.43 -6.28
N THR A 255 4.23 16.39 -6.40
CA THR A 255 2.78 16.50 -6.14
C THR A 255 2.49 16.96 -4.71
N ILE A 256 3.23 16.46 -3.71
CA ILE A 256 3.05 16.89 -2.31
C ILE A 256 3.43 18.38 -2.15
N LEU A 257 4.59 18.76 -2.65
CA LEU A 257 5.08 20.15 -2.51
C LEU A 257 4.17 21.15 -3.23
N ASP A 258 3.67 20.83 -4.41
CA ASP A 258 2.78 21.70 -5.16
C ASP A 258 1.41 21.85 -4.49
N SER A 259 0.87 20.76 -3.95
CA SER A 259 -0.34 20.80 -3.13
C SER A 259 -0.14 21.69 -1.89
N VAL A 260 0.93 21.48 -1.15
CA VAL A 260 1.19 22.26 0.08
C VAL A 260 1.53 23.72 -0.22
N LYS A 261 2.22 24.05 -1.33
CA LYS A 261 2.42 25.44 -1.76
C LYS A 261 1.09 26.16 -2.02
N LYS A 262 0.12 25.46 -2.62
CA LYS A 262 -1.23 25.98 -2.88
C LYS A 262 -2.00 26.26 -1.60
N THR A 263 -1.99 25.32 -0.66
CA THR A 263 -2.82 25.38 0.56
C THR A 263 -2.13 26.11 1.72
N GLY A 264 -0.82 26.00 1.82
CA GLY A 264 0.00 26.55 2.89
C GLY A 264 0.00 25.74 4.20
N ARG A 265 -0.73 24.61 4.26
CA ARG A 265 -0.83 23.76 5.45
C ARG A 265 -0.74 22.28 5.07
N LEU A 266 -0.09 21.47 5.91
CA LEU A 266 0.03 20.03 5.72
C LEU A 266 -0.44 19.26 6.96
N LEU A 267 -1.35 18.31 6.74
CA LEU A 267 -1.66 17.23 7.65
C LEU A 267 -1.28 15.90 6.98
N VAL A 268 -0.44 15.08 7.62
CA VAL A 268 -0.18 13.71 7.18
C VAL A 268 -1.02 12.76 8.04
N VAL A 269 -1.79 11.88 7.38
CA VAL A 269 -2.59 10.85 8.05
C VAL A 269 -2.01 9.49 7.72
N ASP A 270 -1.68 8.72 8.75
CA ASP A 270 -0.90 7.51 8.66
C ASP A 270 -1.49 6.42 9.58
N GLU A 271 -1.71 5.22 9.06
CA GLU A 271 -2.14 4.08 9.89
C GLU A 271 -0.96 3.30 10.45
N ASP A 272 0.28 3.60 10.01
CA ASP A 272 1.51 3.09 10.62
C ASP A 272 1.86 3.89 11.88
N TYR A 273 2.82 3.40 12.66
CA TYR A 273 3.22 4.00 13.92
C TYR A 273 3.72 5.45 13.77
N GLN A 274 3.42 6.26 14.79
CA GLN A 274 3.79 7.68 14.79
C GLN A 274 5.30 7.88 14.76
N SER A 275 6.02 7.11 15.55
CA SER A 275 7.49 7.20 15.61
C SER A 275 8.11 6.45 14.43
N TYR A 276 8.97 7.16 13.69
CA TYR A 276 9.67 6.62 12.52
C TYR A 276 8.77 6.20 11.34
N GLY A 277 7.47 6.54 11.37
CA GLY A 277 6.53 6.33 10.28
C GLY A 277 6.76 7.29 9.10
N MET A 278 6.07 7.03 7.97
CA MET A 278 6.16 7.85 6.74
C MET A 278 5.84 9.32 6.99
N SER A 279 5.00 9.61 7.98
CA SER A 279 4.58 10.96 8.31
C SER A 279 5.75 11.87 8.68
N GLY A 280 6.77 11.34 9.34
CA GLY A 280 7.99 12.07 9.67
C GLY A 280 8.78 12.48 8.43
N GLU A 281 8.99 11.59 7.46
CA GLU A 281 9.71 11.85 6.21
C GLU A 281 8.98 12.88 5.33
N ILE A 282 7.66 12.77 5.24
CA ILE A 282 6.84 13.72 4.46
C ILE A 282 6.92 15.12 5.08
N ILE A 283 6.79 15.23 6.39
CA ILE A 283 6.92 16.52 7.11
C ILE A 283 8.31 17.09 6.92
N ALA A 284 9.37 16.31 7.04
CA ALA A 284 10.74 16.75 6.81
C ALA A 284 10.92 17.25 5.37
N THR A 285 10.48 16.47 4.37
CA THR A 285 10.51 16.85 2.95
C THR A 285 9.84 18.21 2.71
N VAL A 286 8.65 18.43 3.25
CA VAL A 286 7.93 19.70 3.07
C VAL A 286 8.64 20.84 3.81
N SER A 287 9.08 20.60 5.04
CA SER A 287 9.76 21.64 5.86
C SER A 287 11.07 22.10 5.24
N GLU A 288 11.86 21.17 4.71
CA GLU A 288 13.15 21.47 4.07
C GLU A 288 13.01 22.25 2.77
N ASN A 289 11.95 21.98 1.99
CA ASN A 289 11.79 22.56 0.65
C ASN A 289 10.97 23.87 0.66
N ILE A 290 9.93 23.97 1.50
CA ILE A 290 8.98 25.09 1.48
C ILE A 290 8.57 25.58 2.88
N GLY A 291 9.32 25.21 3.92
CA GLY A 291 8.98 25.53 5.32
C GLY A 291 8.67 27.00 5.58
N ASN A 292 9.42 27.93 4.95
CA ASN A 292 9.24 29.37 5.13
C ASN A 292 7.93 29.92 4.51
N SER A 293 7.25 29.16 3.66
CA SER A 293 5.98 29.56 3.02
C SER A 293 4.74 28.96 3.69
N LEU A 294 4.92 28.15 4.73
CA LEU A 294 3.82 27.52 5.44
C LEU A 294 3.07 28.52 6.32
N LYS A 295 1.74 28.40 6.31
CA LYS A 295 0.83 29.22 7.16
C LYS A 295 0.68 28.64 8.57
N ALA A 296 1.01 27.34 8.76
CA ALA A 296 1.03 26.65 10.04
C ALA A 296 2.09 25.56 10.03
N LEU A 297 2.55 25.14 11.21
CA LEU A 297 3.46 24.00 11.33
C LEU A 297 2.78 22.72 10.81
N PRO A 298 3.48 21.91 10.01
CA PRO A 298 2.96 20.62 9.58
C PRO A 298 2.55 19.75 10.76
N GLN A 299 1.44 19.05 10.62
CA GLN A 299 0.88 18.16 11.65
C GLN A 299 0.76 16.74 11.11
N ARG A 300 0.66 15.78 12.03
CA ARG A 300 0.37 14.39 11.71
C ARG A 300 -0.67 13.78 12.65
N ILE A 301 -1.43 12.84 12.12
CA ILE A 301 -2.21 11.87 12.88
C ILE A 301 -1.71 10.51 12.44
N ALA A 302 -1.22 9.72 13.37
CA ALA A 302 -0.70 8.39 13.10
C ALA A 302 -1.08 7.43 14.23
N TYR A 303 -0.89 6.13 13.99
CA TYR A 303 -1.13 5.14 15.03
C TYR A 303 -0.16 5.39 16.20
N PRO A 304 -0.63 5.38 17.46
CA PRO A 304 0.24 5.59 18.62
C PRO A 304 1.27 4.45 18.75
N ASP A 305 2.37 4.72 19.47
CA ASP A 305 3.48 3.75 19.67
C ASP A 305 3.10 2.68 20.73
N ILE A 306 2.04 1.94 20.44
CA ILE A 306 1.53 0.82 21.26
C ILE A 306 1.21 -0.37 20.36
N PRO A 307 1.34 -1.61 20.83
CA PRO A 307 0.83 -2.78 20.10
C PRO A 307 -0.67 -2.64 19.80
N VAL A 308 -1.12 -3.19 18.66
CA VAL A 308 -2.53 -3.10 18.26
C VAL A 308 -3.39 -3.93 19.22
N PRO A 309 -4.39 -3.35 19.91
CA PRO A 309 -5.20 -4.09 20.85
C PRO A 309 -6.14 -5.10 20.16
N TYR A 310 -6.35 -6.25 20.78
CA TYR A 310 -7.41 -7.20 20.40
C TYR A 310 -8.82 -6.64 20.61
N SER A 311 -9.00 -5.82 21.66
CA SER A 311 -10.30 -5.22 21.99
C SER A 311 -10.71 -4.22 20.91
N ARG A 312 -11.77 -4.50 20.16
CA ARG A 312 -12.29 -3.62 19.10
C ARG A 312 -12.53 -2.16 19.53
N PRO A 313 -13.08 -1.86 20.71
CA PRO A 313 -13.21 -0.48 21.18
C PRO A 313 -11.86 0.23 21.37
N LEU A 314 -10.84 -0.48 21.88
CA LEU A 314 -9.50 0.09 22.07
C LEU A 314 -8.78 0.25 20.73
N GLU A 315 -8.89 -0.72 19.84
CA GLU A 315 -8.35 -0.65 18.47
C GLU A 315 -8.96 0.56 17.74
N LYS A 316 -10.28 0.70 17.74
CA LYS A 316 -10.97 1.86 17.14
C LYS A 316 -10.52 3.19 17.77
N PHE A 317 -10.29 3.22 19.08
CA PHE A 317 -9.79 4.41 19.74
C PHE A 317 -8.37 4.79 19.26
N ALA A 318 -7.50 3.82 19.03
CA ALA A 318 -6.12 4.03 18.60
C ALA A 318 -6.01 4.41 17.10
N LEU A 319 -6.81 3.79 16.23
CA LEU A 319 -6.79 4.04 14.78
C LEU A 319 -7.11 5.51 14.44
N PRO A 320 -6.42 6.11 13.45
CA PRO A 320 -6.86 7.36 12.85
C PRO A 320 -8.27 7.20 12.24
N ASP A 321 -9.08 8.26 12.35
CA ASP A 321 -10.43 8.31 11.78
C ASP A 321 -10.78 9.74 11.33
N LYS A 322 -11.91 9.87 10.62
CA LYS A 322 -12.37 11.16 10.10
C LYS A 322 -12.56 12.21 11.19
N ASP A 323 -13.05 11.83 12.39
CA ASP A 323 -13.36 12.79 13.45
C ASP A 323 -12.07 13.39 14.05
N LYS A 324 -11.03 12.57 14.22
CA LYS A 324 -9.69 13.03 14.60
C LYS A 324 -9.09 13.95 13.55
N ILE A 325 -9.28 13.64 12.25
CA ILE A 325 -8.83 14.47 11.13
C ILE A 325 -9.53 15.84 11.17
N ILE A 326 -10.85 15.86 11.31
CA ILE A 326 -11.65 17.11 11.40
C ILE A 326 -11.18 17.96 12.58
N ALA A 327 -11.04 17.36 13.76
CA ALA A 327 -10.62 18.07 14.96
C ALA A 327 -9.21 18.69 14.78
N LYS A 328 -8.27 17.92 14.21
CA LYS A 328 -6.90 18.40 13.96
C LYS A 328 -6.87 19.53 12.95
N ILE A 329 -7.61 19.43 11.84
CA ILE A 329 -7.66 20.50 10.83
C ILE A 329 -8.27 21.77 11.40
N LYS A 330 -9.37 21.70 12.17
CA LYS A 330 -9.95 22.87 12.84
C LYS A 330 -8.97 23.55 13.78
N ASP A 331 -8.11 22.80 14.45
CA ASP A 331 -7.06 23.35 15.30
C ASP A 331 -5.96 24.05 14.48
N MET A 332 -5.57 23.48 13.32
CA MET A 332 -4.59 24.09 12.41
C MET A 332 -5.10 25.35 11.70
N MET A 333 -6.41 25.59 11.69
CA MET A 333 -7.04 26.75 11.04
C MET A 333 -7.18 27.96 11.98
N ARG A 334 -6.99 27.77 13.28
CA ARG A 334 -6.99 28.86 14.29
C ARG A 334 -5.70 29.66 14.25
#